data_6b00db320f21b73cd8c67a3c7cabf153
#
_entry.id   6b00db320f21b73cd8c67a3c7cabf153
#
_cell.length_a   1.000
_cell.length_b   1.000
_cell.length_c   1.000
_cell.angle_alpha   90.00
_cell.angle_beta   90.00
_cell.angle_gamma   90.00
#
_symmetry.space_group_name_H-M   'P 1'
#
loop_
_entity.id
_entity.type
_entity.pdbx_description
1 polymer ?
#
loop_
_entity_poly.entity_id
_entity_poly.type
_entity_poly.pdbx_seq_one_letter_code
_entity_poly.pdbx_strand_id
1 'polypeptide(L)'
;LALLAQNEYEALLDEASDYANEAYYCNVDGEYELALQYIDSAMYCLNEHYKQYAHPIHRYMTLTGDGTPAELDWWNQMFNSDFHVILDIRNEAAVSFLALKQWDDYSYNNAAYTTLYKLLGEDQSLEEYCRQLERSTNNKMVGILLAVILLFVLLLGYYILYFRKRLVNRWNLEQVLEINGK
;
A
#
# COMPACT_ATOMS: atom_id res chain seq x y z
N LEU A 1 18.38 -40.55 0.39
CA LEU A 1 19.13 -39.30 0.54
C LEU A 1 18.23 -38.07 0.27
N ALA A 2 17.49 -38.00 -0.86
CA ALA A 2 16.61 -36.86 -1.18
C ALA A 2 15.48 -36.67 -0.15
N LEU A 3 14.83 -37.75 0.33
CA LEU A 3 13.77 -37.71 1.33
C LEU A 3 14.27 -37.24 2.71
N LEU A 4 15.49 -37.60 3.09
CA LEU A 4 16.11 -37.13 4.34
C LEU A 4 16.46 -35.63 4.27
N ALA A 5 16.98 -35.17 3.13
CA ALA A 5 17.26 -33.76 2.91
C ALA A 5 15.98 -32.90 2.87
N GLN A 6 14.88 -33.44 2.34
CA GLN A 6 13.61 -32.75 2.33
C GLN A 6 12.99 -32.63 3.73
N ASN A 7 13.09 -33.71 4.54
CA ASN A 7 12.65 -33.67 5.94
C ASN A 7 13.47 -32.70 6.78
N GLU A 8 14.77 -32.56 6.52
CA GLU A 8 15.65 -31.63 7.22
C GLU A 8 15.40 -30.17 6.79
N TYR A 9 15.04 -29.96 5.53
CA TYR A 9 14.62 -28.68 4.97
C TYR A 9 13.33 -28.18 5.63
N GLU A 10 12.30 -29.02 5.73
CA GLU A 10 11.01 -28.67 6.31
C GLU A 10 11.12 -28.48 7.83
N ALA A 11 11.96 -29.24 8.51
CA ALA A 11 12.09 -29.18 9.96
C ALA A 11 12.50 -27.79 10.50
N LEU A 12 13.41 -27.09 9.83
CA LEU A 12 13.82 -25.74 10.24
C LEU A 12 12.72 -24.69 10.03
N LEU A 13 11.92 -24.85 8.97
CA LEU A 13 10.79 -23.94 8.71
C LEU A 13 9.64 -24.21 9.69
N ASP A 14 9.35 -25.46 10.01
CA ASP A 14 8.35 -25.84 10.99
C ASP A 14 8.73 -25.32 12.39
N GLU A 15 10.01 -25.49 12.78
CA GLU A 15 10.54 -25.00 14.06
C GLU A 15 10.46 -23.46 14.14
N ALA A 16 10.76 -22.76 13.04
CA ALA A 16 10.60 -21.30 12.98
C ALA A 16 9.15 -20.87 13.15
N SER A 17 8.21 -21.61 12.55
CA SER A 17 6.76 -21.38 12.70
C SER A 17 6.30 -21.61 14.15
N ASP A 18 6.79 -22.67 14.78
CA ASP A 18 6.44 -22.95 16.19
C ASP A 18 6.92 -21.81 17.10
N TYR A 19 8.16 -21.34 16.94
CA TYR A 19 8.67 -20.19 17.70
C TYR A 19 7.89 -18.89 17.40
N ALA A 20 7.47 -18.66 16.17
CA ALA A 20 6.65 -17.50 15.85
C ALA A 20 5.28 -17.56 16.55
N ASN A 21 4.68 -18.74 16.66
CA ASN A 21 3.44 -18.96 17.40
C ASN A 21 3.63 -18.71 18.91
N GLU A 22 4.71 -19.20 19.51
CA GLU A 22 5.02 -18.95 20.92
C GLU A 22 5.23 -17.44 21.18
N ALA A 23 5.90 -16.74 20.28
CA ALA A 23 6.06 -15.28 20.37
C ALA A 23 4.70 -14.56 20.35
N TYR A 24 3.78 -14.98 19.50
CA TYR A 24 2.43 -14.44 19.47
C TYR A 24 1.72 -14.60 20.82
N TYR A 25 1.75 -15.80 21.42
CA TYR A 25 1.12 -16.03 22.73
C TYR A 25 1.78 -15.19 23.83
N CYS A 26 3.11 -15.07 23.84
CA CYS A 26 3.80 -14.19 24.79
C CYS A 26 3.38 -12.73 24.62
N ASN A 27 3.22 -12.24 23.40
CA ASN A 27 2.72 -10.88 23.15
C ASN A 27 1.28 -10.69 23.63
N VAL A 28 0.41 -11.67 23.44
CA VAL A 28 -0.97 -11.64 23.96
C VAL A 28 -0.98 -11.58 25.48
N ASP A 29 -0.07 -12.29 26.14
CA ASP A 29 0.05 -12.31 27.61
C ASP A 29 0.82 -11.10 28.17
N GLY A 30 1.42 -10.26 27.30
CA GLY A 30 2.16 -9.07 27.68
C GLY A 30 3.61 -9.34 28.09
N GLU A 31 4.14 -10.52 27.78
CA GLU A 31 5.51 -10.95 28.05
C GLU A 31 6.45 -10.61 26.88
N TYR A 32 6.58 -9.32 26.58
CA TYR A 32 7.23 -8.83 25.35
C TYR A 32 8.71 -9.17 25.23
N GLU A 33 9.47 -9.17 26.34
CA GLU A 33 10.87 -9.58 26.32
C GLU A 33 11.01 -11.08 26.02
N LEU A 34 10.09 -11.92 26.50
CA LEU A 34 10.08 -13.35 26.19
C LEU A 34 9.67 -13.59 24.73
N ALA A 35 8.70 -12.82 24.22
CA ALA A 35 8.32 -12.85 22.82
C ALA A 35 9.53 -12.57 21.91
N LEU A 36 10.35 -11.56 22.23
CA LEU A 36 11.58 -11.25 21.46
C LEU A 36 12.59 -12.40 21.49
N GLN A 37 12.68 -13.18 22.56
CA GLN A 37 13.57 -14.36 22.60
C GLN A 37 13.09 -15.48 21.69
N TYR A 38 11.78 -15.72 21.61
CA TYR A 38 11.21 -16.67 20.66
C TYR A 38 11.37 -16.19 19.23
N ILE A 39 11.18 -14.90 18.97
CA ILE A 39 11.41 -14.29 17.65
C ILE A 39 12.86 -14.47 17.21
N ASP A 40 13.83 -14.24 18.10
CA ASP A 40 15.25 -14.45 17.80
C ASP A 40 15.56 -15.93 17.47
N SER A 41 14.91 -16.85 18.17
CA SER A 41 15.00 -18.29 17.91
C SER A 41 14.40 -18.65 16.54
N ALA A 42 13.24 -18.10 16.20
CA ALA A 42 12.61 -18.29 14.89
C ALA A 42 13.52 -17.76 13.76
N MET A 43 14.08 -16.57 13.93
CA MET A 43 15.02 -15.98 12.97
C MET A 43 16.30 -16.80 12.84
N TYR A 44 16.79 -17.38 13.92
CA TYR A 44 17.94 -18.27 13.87
C TYR A 44 17.65 -19.50 12.98
N CYS A 45 16.50 -20.16 13.13
CA CYS A 45 16.10 -21.28 12.28
C CYS A 45 16.01 -20.88 10.80
N LEU A 46 15.39 -19.73 10.49
CA LEU A 46 15.32 -19.22 9.13
C LEU A 46 16.69 -18.86 8.54
N ASN A 47 17.59 -18.30 9.33
CA ASN A 47 18.94 -17.96 8.90
C ASN A 47 19.78 -19.22 8.66
N GLU A 48 19.65 -20.27 9.51
CA GLU A 48 20.32 -21.56 9.26
C GLU A 48 19.74 -22.26 8.01
N HIS A 49 18.42 -22.19 7.80
CA HIS A 49 17.81 -22.66 6.58
C HIS A 49 18.37 -21.92 5.35
N TYR A 50 18.46 -20.59 5.40
CA TYR A 50 19.04 -19.78 4.32
C TYR A 50 20.51 -20.13 4.06
N LYS A 51 21.30 -20.31 5.11
CA LYS A 51 22.72 -20.70 5.02
C LYS A 51 22.93 -22.07 4.37
N GLN A 52 22.03 -23.01 4.62
CA GLN A 52 22.12 -24.37 4.06
C GLN A 52 21.70 -24.44 2.59
N TYR A 53 20.70 -23.68 2.19
CA TYR A 53 20.03 -23.84 0.90
C TYR A 53 20.20 -22.66 -0.08
N ALA A 54 20.64 -21.48 0.38
CA ALA A 54 20.86 -20.33 -0.50
C ALA A 54 22.26 -20.34 -1.10
N HIS A 55 22.38 -20.09 -2.39
CA HIS A 55 23.64 -19.87 -3.09
C HIS A 55 23.45 -18.80 -4.19
N PRO A 56 24.14 -17.67 -4.11
CA PRO A 56 25.09 -17.23 -3.06
C PRO A 56 24.41 -16.74 -1.78
N ILE A 57 25.10 -16.85 -0.64
CA ILE A 57 24.67 -16.28 0.63
C ILE A 57 24.97 -14.79 0.62
N HIS A 58 23.95 -13.94 0.86
CA HIS A 58 24.13 -12.51 0.92
C HIS A 58 24.06 -11.95 2.35
N ARG A 59 22.87 -11.90 2.91
CA ARG A 59 22.65 -11.30 4.23
C ARG A 59 21.71 -12.15 5.04
N TYR A 60 21.93 -12.19 6.34
CA TYR A 60 21.04 -12.83 7.30
C TYR A 60 19.99 -11.85 7.82
N MET A 61 18.84 -12.37 8.21
CA MET A 61 17.82 -11.59 8.92
C MET A 61 18.37 -11.12 10.26
N THR A 62 18.04 -9.90 10.63
CA THR A 62 18.39 -9.29 11.91
C THR A 62 17.14 -8.67 12.54
N LEU A 63 17.07 -8.72 13.86
CA LEU A 63 15.94 -8.14 14.61
C LEU A 63 16.02 -6.62 14.64
N THR A 64 17.22 -6.08 14.59
CA THR A 64 17.50 -4.64 14.64
C THR A 64 18.35 -4.24 13.44
N GLY A 65 18.20 -3.00 12.97
CA GLY A 65 18.98 -2.49 11.85
C GLY A 65 18.46 -1.15 11.34
N ASP A 66 19.26 -0.51 10.52
CA ASP A 66 18.97 0.79 9.91
C ASP A 66 18.89 0.72 8.36
N GLY A 67 19.03 -0.48 7.81
CA GLY A 67 19.04 -0.71 6.37
C GLY A 67 17.82 -1.47 5.85
N THR A 68 17.92 -1.89 4.59
CA THR A 68 16.91 -2.77 3.97
C THR A 68 16.95 -4.14 4.64
N PRO A 69 15.82 -4.70 5.08
CA PRO A 69 15.74 -6.05 5.64
C PRO A 69 16.23 -7.13 4.68
N ALA A 70 16.96 -8.12 5.17
CA ALA A 70 17.60 -9.14 4.33
C ALA A 70 16.60 -10.04 3.60
N GLU A 71 15.45 -10.30 4.20
CA GLU A 71 14.38 -11.10 3.61
C GLU A 71 13.79 -10.49 2.32
N LEU A 72 13.89 -9.17 2.13
CA LEU A 72 13.52 -8.55 0.86
C LEU A 72 14.52 -8.91 -0.26
N ASP A 73 15.81 -9.07 0.08
CA ASP A 73 16.79 -9.57 -0.86
C ASP A 73 16.51 -11.06 -1.17
N TRP A 74 16.10 -11.86 -0.18
CA TRP A 74 15.70 -13.25 -0.37
C TRP A 74 14.51 -13.37 -1.32
N TRP A 75 13.50 -12.54 -1.13
CA TRP A 75 12.35 -12.45 -2.03
C TRP A 75 12.77 -12.13 -3.47
N ASN A 76 13.59 -11.11 -3.66
CA ASN A 76 14.07 -10.68 -4.97
C ASN A 76 14.91 -11.76 -5.68
N GLN A 77 15.61 -12.61 -4.91
CA GLN A 77 16.38 -13.74 -5.41
C GLN A 77 15.54 -15.00 -5.66
N MET A 78 14.23 -14.93 -5.40
CA MET A 78 13.31 -16.08 -5.47
C MET A 78 13.78 -17.25 -4.58
N PHE A 79 14.40 -16.93 -3.43
CA PHE A 79 14.77 -17.95 -2.47
C PHE A 79 13.50 -18.61 -1.91
N ASN A 80 13.48 -19.94 -1.92
CA ASN A 80 12.36 -20.70 -1.41
C ASN A 80 12.41 -20.75 0.12
N SER A 81 11.62 -19.90 0.77
CA SER A 81 11.44 -19.85 2.23
C SER A 81 9.96 -19.63 2.55
N ASP A 82 9.58 -19.83 3.79
CA ASP A 82 8.23 -19.52 4.23
C ASP A 82 8.12 -18.03 4.58
N PHE A 83 7.70 -17.25 3.59
CA PHE A 83 7.53 -15.80 3.76
C PHE A 83 6.32 -15.43 4.64
N HIS A 84 5.37 -16.34 4.86
CA HIS A 84 4.29 -16.11 5.82
C HIS A 84 4.81 -16.16 7.25
N VAL A 85 5.66 -17.15 7.57
CA VAL A 85 6.34 -17.23 8.87
C VAL A 85 7.23 -16.01 9.09
N ILE A 86 7.96 -15.55 8.07
CA ILE A 86 8.77 -14.31 8.15
C ILE A 86 7.87 -13.11 8.44
N LEU A 87 6.70 -13.04 7.82
CA LEU A 87 5.73 -11.97 8.03
C LEU A 87 5.25 -11.96 9.48
N ASP A 88 4.88 -13.13 10.03
CA ASP A 88 4.43 -13.28 11.42
C ASP A 88 5.53 -12.86 12.40
N ILE A 89 6.77 -13.31 12.19
CA ILE A 89 7.94 -12.91 12.99
C ILE A 89 8.10 -11.39 13.02
N ARG A 90 7.99 -10.72 11.85
CA ARG A 90 8.12 -9.26 11.76
C ARG A 90 6.98 -8.51 12.42
N ASN A 91 5.75 -9.05 12.32
CA ASN A 91 4.61 -8.52 13.03
C ASN A 91 4.80 -8.59 14.53
N GLU A 92 5.12 -9.77 15.04
CA GLU A 92 5.28 -10.00 16.48
C GLU A 92 6.47 -9.21 17.05
N ALA A 93 7.56 -9.08 16.31
CA ALA A 93 8.67 -8.21 16.67
C ALA A 93 8.24 -6.73 16.77
N ALA A 94 7.48 -6.25 15.78
CA ALA A 94 6.98 -4.88 15.81
C ALA A 94 6.05 -4.64 17.00
N VAL A 95 5.17 -5.58 17.34
CA VAL A 95 4.29 -5.51 18.53
C VAL A 95 5.11 -5.41 19.81
N SER A 96 6.09 -6.29 19.99
CA SER A 96 6.96 -6.33 21.17
C SER A 96 7.74 -5.03 21.34
N PHE A 97 8.41 -4.56 20.28
CA PHE A 97 9.19 -3.31 20.31
C PHE A 97 8.32 -2.08 20.55
N LEU A 98 7.12 -2.04 19.96
CA LEU A 98 6.14 -0.98 20.22
C LEU A 98 5.74 -0.92 21.69
N ALA A 99 5.44 -2.07 22.29
CA ALA A 99 5.07 -2.17 23.70
C ALA A 99 6.22 -1.77 24.64
N LEU A 100 7.45 -2.15 24.28
CA LEU A 100 8.67 -1.79 25.01
C LEU A 100 9.17 -0.36 24.70
N LYS A 101 8.49 0.39 23.82
CA LYS A 101 8.83 1.77 23.39
C LYS A 101 10.20 1.89 22.72
N GLN A 102 10.64 0.85 22.06
CA GLN A 102 11.87 0.82 21.26
C GLN A 102 11.53 1.22 19.80
N TRP A 103 11.42 2.54 19.57
CA TRP A 103 10.83 3.09 18.34
C TRP A 103 11.62 2.80 17.08
N ASP A 104 12.94 2.76 17.14
CA ASP A 104 13.79 2.51 15.98
C ASP A 104 13.63 1.05 15.51
N ASP A 105 13.66 0.10 16.45
CA ASP A 105 13.49 -1.32 16.18
C ASP A 105 12.05 -1.65 15.74
N TYR A 106 11.04 -0.99 16.36
CA TYR A 106 9.67 -1.04 15.88
C TYR A 106 9.57 -0.59 14.43
N SER A 107 10.14 0.58 14.10
CA SER A 107 10.08 1.14 12.75
C SER A 107 10.72 0.22 11.71
N TYR A 108 11.86 -0.38 12.05
CA TYR A 108 12.57 -1.33 11.19
C TYR A 108 11.71 -2.59 10.90
N ASN A 109 11.17 -3.23 11.94
CA ASN A 109 10.37 -4.45 11.78
C ASN A 109 9.02 -4.17 11.11
N ASN A 110 8.36 -3.07 11.45
CA ASN A 110 7.11 -2.67 10.81
C ASN A 110 7.29 -2.30 9.33
N ALA A 111 8.41 -1.70 8.95
CA ALA A 111 8.73 -1.43 7.54
C ALA A 111 8.96 -2.73 6.75
N ALA A 112 9.67 -3.70 7.36
CA ALA A 112 9.88 -5.03 6.78
C ALA A 112 8.54 -5.75 6.58
N TYR A 113 7.73 -5.83 7.63
CA TYR A 113 6.38 -6.40 7.60
C TYR A 113 5.53 -5.79 6.50
N THR A 114 5.39 -4.46 6.50
CA THR A 114 4.52 -3.75 5.54
C THR A 114 4.97 -3.96 4.09
N THR A 115 6.27 -4.03 3.86
CA THR A 115 6.81 -4.25 2.51
C THR A 115 6.55 -5.67 2.04
N LEU A 116 6.82 -6.69 2.87
CA LEU A 116 6.54 -8.08 2.55
C LEU A 116 5.06 -8.35 2.36
N TYR A 117 4.21 -7.80 3.22
CA TYR A 117 2.76 -7.92 3.13
C TYR A 117 2.22 -7.45 1.77
N LYS A 118 2.76 -6.34 1.26
CA LYS A 118 2.43 -5.85 -0.08
C LYS A 118 2.97 -6.75 -1.19
N LEU A 119 4.18 -7.29 -1.04
CA LEU A 119 4.80 -8.17 -2.04
C LEU A 119 4.08 -9.51 -2.14
N LEU A 120 3.59 -10.05 -1.03
CA LEU A 120 2.77 -11.25 -0.99
C LEU A 120 1.36 -11.03 -1.56
N GLY A 121 0.96 -9.78 -1.81
CA GLY A 121 -0.34 -9.44 -2.37
C GLY A 121 -1.50 -9.57 -1.40
N GLU A 122 -1.22 -9.67 -0.12
CA GLU A 122 -2.24 -9.82 0.93
C GLU A 122 -3.00 -8.52 1.19
N ASP A 123 -2.40 -7.36 0.88
CA ASP A 123 -3.07 -6.06 0.97
C ASP A 123 -3.41 -5.47 -0.40
N GLN A 124 -4.38 -6.06 -1.07
CA GLN A 124 -4.98 -5.47 -2.26
C GLN A 124 -6.01 -4.39 -1.92
N SER A 125 -6.49 -4.34 -0.67
CA SER A 125 -7.54 -3.43 -0.23
C SER A 125 -7.10 -1.96 -0.29
N LEU A 126 -5.87 -1.65 0.08
CA LEU A 126 -5.32 -0.30 0.03
C LEU A 126 -5.15 0.20 -1.41
N GLU A 127 -4.67 -0.67 -2.32
CA GLU A 127 -4.53 -0.32 -3.73
C GLU A 127 -5.89 -0.09 -4.39
N GLU A 128 -6.87 -0.94 -4.09
CA GLU A 128 -8.23 -0.78 -4.59
C GLU A 128 -8.89 0.48 -4.02
N TYR A 129 -8.67 0.81 -2.74
CA TYR A 129 -9.15 2.04 -2.11
C TYR A 129 -8.49 3.28 -2.73
N CYS A 130 -7.19 3.29 -2.97
CA CYS A 130 -6.49 4.37 -3.68
C CYS A 130 -7.04 4.55 -5.09
N ARG A 131 -7.26 3.45 -5.82
CA ARG A 131 -7.86 3.46 -7.17
C ARG A 131 -9.29 3.99 -7.17
N GLN A 132 -10.08 3.68 -6.14
CA GLN A 132 -11.43 4.24 -5.96
C GLN A 132 -11.40 5.74 -5.66
N LEU A 133 -10.46 6.21 -4.83
CA LEU A 133 -10.25 7.62 -4.54
C LEU A 133 -9.84 8.41 -5.79
N GLU A 134 -8.94 7.88 -6.60
CA GLU A 134 -8.54 8.49 -7.88
C GLU A 134 -9.72 8.59 -8.84
N ARG A 135 -10.51 7.52 -8.98
CA ARG A 135 -11.74 7.54 -9.81
C ARG A 135 -12.75 8.57 -9.29
N SER A 136 -12.95 8.66 -7.97
CA SER A 136 -13.86 9.64 -7.36
C SER A 136 -13.39 11.08 -7.60
N THR A 137 -12.09 11.34 -7.50
CA THR A 137 -11.51 12.67 -7.75
C THR A 137 -11.61 13.05 -9.22
N ASN A 138 -11.30 12.13 -10.15
CA ASN A 138 -11.46 12.35 -11.58
C ASN A 138 -12.92 12.60 -11.96
N ASN A 139 -13.87 11.86 -11.41
CA ASN A 139 -15.30 12.07 -11.66
C ASN A 139 -15.78 13.45 -11.19
N LYS A 140 -15.29 13.95 -10.04
CA LYS A 140 -15.60 15.29 -9.56
C LYS A 140 -15.01 16.36 -10.48
N MET A 141 -13.78 16.20 -10.95
CA MET A 141 -13.15 17.13 -11.89
C MET A 141 -13.90 17.17 -13.23
N VAL A 142 -14.29 16.00 -13.75
CA VAL A 142 -15.13 15.92 -14.98
C VAL A 142 -16.49 16.60 -14.76
N GLY A 143 -17.12 16.40 -13.61
CA GLY A 143 -18.40 17.06 -13.26
C GLY A 143 -18.28 18.58 -13.23
N ILE A 144 -17.22 19.11 -12.62
CA ILE A 144 -16.94 20.56 -12.60
C ILE A 144 -16.71 21.10 -14.02
N LEU A 145 -15.92 20.39 -14.83
CA LEU A 145 -15.65 20.80 -16.23
C LEU A 145 -16.94 20.87 -17.05
N LEU A 146 -17.81 19.85 -16.92
CA LEU A 146 -19.11 19.84 -17.61
C LEU A 146 -20.03 20.99 -17.15
N ALA A 147 -20.03 21.31 -15.84
CA ALA A 147 -20.80 22.42 -15.33
C ALA A 147 -20.32 23.77 -15.87
N VAL A 148 -19.00 23.97 -15.99
CA VAL A 148 -18.42 25.18 -16.60
C VAL A 148 -18.77 25.29 -18.09
N ILE A 149 -18.69 24.20 -18.84
CA ILE A 149 -19.07 24.18 -20.26
C ILE A 149 -20.55 24.52 -20.42
N LEU A 150 -21.43 23.95 -19.61
CA LEU A 150 -22.86 24.21 -19.63
C LEU A 150 -23.15 25.70 -19.36
N LEU A 151 -22.50 26.28 -18.35
CA LEU A 151 -22.61 27.70 -18.02
C LEU A 151 -22.20 28.59 -19.22
N PHE A 152 -21.11 28.21 -19.89
CA PHE A 152 -20.61 28.95 -21.07
C PHE A 152 -21.61 28.89 -22.25
N VAL A 153 -22.22 27.74 -22.48
CA VAL A 153 -23.29 27.58 -23.52
C VAL A 153 -24.50 28.40 -23.19
N LEU A 154 -24.93 28.46 -21.93
CA LEU A 154 -26.05 29.28 -21.50
C LEU A 154 -25.77 30.79 -21.69
N LEU A 155 -24.57 31.26 -21.34
CA LEU A 155 -24.13 32.64 -21.54
C LEU A 155 -24.07 33.00 -23.03
N LEU A 156 -23.55 32.13 -23.88
CA LEU A 156 -23.56 32.31 -25.33
C LEU A 156 -24.96 32.38 -25.90
N GLY A 157 -25.86 31.49 -25.48
CA GLY A 157 -27.25 31.48 -25.87
C GLY A 157 -27.96 32.77 -25.47
N TYR A 158 -27.77 33.23 -24.23
CA TYR A 158 -28.31 34.51 -23.76
C TYR A 158 -27.77 35.70 -24.56
N TYR A 159 -26.45 35.70 -24.86
CA TYR A 159 -25.86 36.78 -25.67
C TYR A 159 -26.41 36.83 -27.08
N ILE A 160 -26.61 35.69 -27.75
CA ILE A 160 -27.19 35.62 -29.09
C ILE A 160 -28.64 36.11 -29.08
N LEU A 161 -29.44 35.67 -28.11
CA LEU A 161 -30.85 36.11 -27.98
C LEU A 161 -30.94 37.59 -27.68
N TYR A 162 -30.10 38.13 -26.80
CA TYR A 162 -30.05 39.55 -26.49
C TYR A 162 -29.65 40.39 -27.71
N PHE A 163 -28.65 39.97 -28.47
CA PHE A 163 -28.18 40.66 -29.67
C PHE A 163 -29.24 40.61 -30.79
N ARG A 164 -29.90 39.46 -30.97
CA ARG A 164 -31.00 39.31 -31.91
C ARG A 164 -32.19 40.21 -31.54
N LYS A 165 -32.54 40.28 -30.27
CA LYS A 165 -33.61 41.17 -29.80
C LYS A 165 -33.27 42.65 -30.01
N ARG A 166 -32.02 43.06 -29.83
CA ARG A 166 -31.53 44.40 -30.05
C ARG A 166 -31.53 44.79 -31.52
N LEU A 167 -31.17 43.90 -32.40
CA LEU A 167 -31.21 44.08 -33.85
C LEU A 167 -32.65 44.27 -34.33
N VAL A 168 -33.55 43.37 -33.94
CA VAL A 168 -34.96 43.47 -34.31
C VAL A 168 -35.59 44.79 -33.81
N ASN A 169 -35.27 45.23 -32.59
CA ASN A 169 -35.75 46.53 -32.11
C ASN A 169 -35.19 47.71 -32.88
N ARG A 170 -33.95 47.69 -33.35
CA ARG A 170 -33.35 48.72 -34.23
C ARG A 170 -34.07 48.79 -35.58
N TRP A 171 -34.30 47.64 -36.19
CA TRP A 171 -34.99 47.56 -37.46
C TRP A 171 -36.43 48.09 -37.36
N ASN A 172 -37.16 47.76 -36.33
CA ASN A 172 -38.48 48.29 -36.08
C ASN A 172 -38.49 49.81 -35.85
N LEU A 173 -37.49 50.36 -35.18
CA LEU A 173 -37.35 51.79 -34.99
C LEU A 173 -37.05 52.55 -36.26
N GLU A 174 -36.20 52.02 -37.14
CA GLU A 174 -35.86 52.57 -38.48
C GLU A 174 -37.11 52.58 -39.39
N GLN A 175 -37.93 51.50 -39.39
CA GLN A 175 -39.17 51.44 -40.15
C GLN A 175 -40.19 52.46 -39.64
N VAL A 176 -40.33 52.65 -38.33
CA VAL A 176 -41.27 53.64 -37.75
C VAL A 176 -40.83 55.08 -38.12
N LEU A 177 -39.55 55.37 -38.12
CA LEU A 177 -39.00 56.66 -38.50
C LEU A 177 -39.19 56.98 -40.00
N GLU A 178 -39.06 55.95 -40.83
CA GLU A 178 -39.29 56.08 -42.30
C GLU A 178 -40.74 56.34 -42.66
N ILE A 179 -41.69 55.73 -41.91
CA ILE A 179 -43.13 55.94 -42.08
C ILE A 179 -43.58 57.33 -41.61
N ASN A 180 -43.01 57.85 -40.51
CA ASN A 180 -43.38 59.16 -39.95
C ASN A 180 -42.62 60.36 -40.60
N GLY A 181 -41.67 60.10 -41.48
CA GLY A 181 -40.90 61.11 -42.16
C GLY A 181 -41.42 61.46 -43.57
N LYS A 182 -42.50 60.82 -43.96
CA LYS A 182 -43.31 61.14 -45.15
C LYS A 182 -44.61 61.86 -44.76
#